data_4d8ebf691f0373e31b2252a23cc1f1bc
#
_entry.id   4d8ebf691f0373e31b2252a23cc1f1bc
#
_cell.length_a   1.000
_cell.length_b   1.000
_cell.length_c   1.000
_cell.angle_alpha   90.00
_cell.angle_beta   90.00
_cell.angle_gamma   90.00
#
_symmetry.space_group_name_H-M   'P 1'
#
loop_
_entity.id
_entity.type
_entity.pdbx_description
1 polymer ?
#
loop_
_entity_poly.entity_id
_entity_poly.type
_entity_poly.pdbx_seq_one_letter_code
_entity_poly.pdbx_strand_id
1 'polypeptide(L)'
;MHSEHNPPAKVLVMEADQSRAAELSSRLRYLNYEPVVADNVDAVESAQQDDSIAIMLGDTMVGGELERAVKDLLSSRPNLPVLVASSDTKVDATFNERQAWHFDMPMRRAQLSNLLKRAERFDGQEQRQRLTGSSSTIRKVREMIERVAEFDTNVLVTGESGTGKEVVARTVHDLSPRADKPFVPINCGAIPAELLESELFGHEKGAFTGAVSTRVGRFELAEGGTLFLDEIGDMTLPMQVKLLRVLQERSYERVGSNRTRSCNVRIVAATHRDLTVMVKEGTFREDLYYRLNVFPIEMPPLCKRRSDLPLLLNELLGRQHDVSGTLRLTAAALDALVRYPWPGNIRELGNLVERLAIMHPDGEIDLSELPEKYRNAPAIEEAAPVDDVADLPEAICLKDYLQVVERELIEKALGRCDGVVARAARELKMQRTTLLEKIAKYGIK
;
A
#
# COMPACT_ATOMS: atom_id res chain seq x y z
N MET A 1 -41.69 3.97 15.93
CA MET A 1 -40.30 4.26 16.28
C MET A 1 -39.78 5.20 15.20
N HIS A 2 -39.71 6.47 15.51
CA HIS A 2 -39.26 7.50 14.58
C HIS A 2 -37.76 7.39 14.41
N SER A 3 -37.29 7.09 13.21
CA SER A 3 -35.87 7.27 12.85
C SER A 3 -35.62 8.77 12.79
N GLU A 4 -34.84 9.27 13.74
CA GLU A 4 -34.30 10.62 13.69
C GLU A 4 -33.52 10.77 12.37
N HIS A 5 -34.07 11.57 11.46
CA HIS A 5 -33.37 12.01 10.24
C HIS A 5 -32.34 13.05 10.71
N ASN A 6 -31.11 12.61 10.94
CA ASN A 6 -30.00 13.54 10.99
C ASN A 6 -29.91 14.24 9.60
N PRO A 7 -29.77 15.55 9.55
CA PRO A 7 -29.58 16.24 8.26
C PRO A 7 -28.39 15.65 7.52
N PRO A 8 -28.45 15.57 6.18
CA PRO A 8 -27.35 15.04 5.38
C PRO A 8 -26.06 15.82 5.64
N ALA A 9 -24.96 15.13 5.87
CA ALA A 9 -23.67 15.75 6.10
C ALA A 9 -23.20 16.50 4.83
N LYS A 10 -22.62 17.69 5.01
CA LYS A 10 -22.21 18.58 3.92
C LYS A 10 -20.80 18.26 3.43
N VAL A 11 -20.60 18.32 2.12
CA VAL A 11 -19.29 18.15 1.46
C VAL A 11 -19.04 19.34 0.54
N LEU A 12 -17.95 20.06 0.79
CA LEU A 12 -17.54 21.19 -0.03
C LEU A 12 -16.91 20.68 -1.33
N VAL A 13 -17.47 20.99 -2.48
CA VAL A 13 -17.00 20.57 -3.81
C VAL A 13 -16.37 21.76 -4.53
N MET A 14 -15.11 21.66 -4.84
CA MET A 14 -14.32 22.67 -5.55
C MET A 14 -13.81 22.07 -6.85
N GLU A 15 -14.53 22.32 -7.94
CA GLU A 15 -14.21 21.88 -9.29
C GLU A 15 -14.57 23.01 -10.27
N ALA A 16 -13.59 23.40 -11.11
CA ALA A 16 -13.79 24.48 -12.09
C ALA A 16 -14.62 24.05 -13.30
N ASP A 17 -14.59 22.76 -13.66
CA ASP A 17 -15.45 22.22 -14.70
C ASP A 17 -16.87 22.01 -14.19
N GLN A 18 -17.82 22.79 -14.67
CA GLN A 18 -19.22 22.73 -14.27
C GLN A 18 -19.85 21.35 -14.53
N SER A 19 -19.45 20.63 -15.57
CA SER A 19 -19.96 19.28 -15.87
C SER A 19 -19.50 18.26 -14.84
N ARG A 20 -18.22 18.32 -14.45
CA ARG A 20 -17.64 17.46 -13.41
C ARG A 20 -18.19 17.82 -12.02
N ALA A 21 -18.33 19.10 -11.71
CA ALA A 21 -18.94 19.55 -10.46
C ALA A 21 -20.39 19.03 -10.33
N ALA A 22 -21.15 19.07 -11.42
CA ALA A 22 -22.51 18.54 -11.45
C ALA A 22 -22.56 17.01 -11.27
N GLU A 23 -21.61 16.28 -11.91
CA GLU A 23 -21.49 14.82 -11.76
C GLU A 23 -21.14 14.44 -10.31
N LEU A 24 -20.12 15.07 -9.71
CA LEU A 24 -19.74 14.85 -8.31
C LEU A 24 -20.89 15.16 -7.37
N SER A 25 -21.58 16.29 -7.58
CA SER A 25 -22.74 16.69 -6.78
C SER A 25 -23.89 15.69 -6.87
N SER A 26 -24.15 15.14 -8.06
CA SER A 26 -25.16 14.09 -8.25
C SER A 26 -24.82 12.82 -7.51
N ARG A 27 -23.56 12.40 -7.55
CA ARG A 27 -23.07 11.20 -6.84
C ARG A 27 -23.12 11.36 -5.32
N LEU A 28 -22.78 12.56 -4.80
CA LEU A 28 -22.87 12.88 -3.38
C LEU A 28 -24.32 12.83 -2.88
N ARG A 29 -25.26 13.45 -3.60
CA ARG A 29 -26.69 13.38 -3.27
C ARG A 29 -27.22 11.95 -3.26
N TYR A 30 -26.79 11.13 -4.21
CA TYR A 30 -27.17 9.71 -4.28
C TYR A 30 -26.67 8.91 -3.07
N LEU A 31 -25.58 9.34 -2.43
CA LEU A 31 -25.01 8.73 -1.21
C LEU A 31 -25.55 9.39 0.08
N ASN A 32 -26.56 10.27 -0.03
CA ASN A 32 -27.18 11.00 1.07
C ASN A 32 -26.27 12.07 1.73
N TYR A 33 -25.38 12.69 0.93
CA TYR A 33 -24.59 13.85 1.33
C TYR A 33 -25.08 15.11 0.61
N GLU A 34 -24.95 16.27 1.26
CA GLU A 34 -25.30 17.58 0.68
C GLU A 34 -24.04 18.21 0.06
N PRO A 35 -23.93 18.31 -1.29
CA PRO A 35 -22.82 18.99 -1.92
C PRO A 35 -23.00 20.50 -1.84
N VAL A 36 -21.99 21.20 -1.35
CA VAL A 36 -21.85 22.65 -1.39
C VAL A 36 -20.78 22.99 -2.42
N VAL A 37 -21.20 23.52 -3.58
CA VAL A 37 -20.26 23.87 -4.65
C VAL A 37 -19.68 25.25 -4.37
N ALA A 38 -18.36 25.34 -4.25
CA ALA A 38 -17.61 26.58 -4.07
C ALA A 38 -16.74 26.86 -5.31
N ASP A 39 -17.11 27.85 -6.08
CA ASP A 39 -16.43 28.31 -7.28
C ASP A 39 -15.68 29.64 -7.09
N ASN A 40 -15.78 30.25 -5.91
CA ASN A 40 -15.14 31.51 -5.55
C ASN A 40 -14.71 31.56 -4.07
N VAL A 41 -13.91 32.57 -3.71
CA VAL A 41 -13.34 32.74 -2.36
C VAL A 41 -14.45 32.99 -1.33
N ASP A 42 -15.47 33.77 -1.66
CA ASP A 42 -16.57 34.10 -0.74
C ASP A 42 -17.37 32.85 -0.33
N ALA A 43 -17.51 31.88 -1.27
CA ALA A 43 -18.15 30.58 -0.99
C ALA A 43 -17.31 29.72 -0.06
N VAL A 44 -15.97 29.76 -0.18
CA VAL A 44 -15.05 29.06 0.74
C VAL A 44 -15.05 29.69 2.13
N GLU A 45 -15.05 31.01 2.21
CA GLU A 45 -15.15 31.74 3.49
C GLU A 45 -16.51 31.50 4.18
N SER A 46 -17.59 31.44 3.42
CA SER A 46 -18.90 31.05 3.96
C SER A 46 -18.92 29.64 4.52
N ALA A 47 -18.15 28.73 3.92
CA ALA A 47 -17.99 27.34 4.38
C ALA A 47 -17.18 27.22 5.69
N GLN A 48 -16.49 28.30 6.15
CA GLN A 48 -15.82 28.30 7.47
C GLN A 48 -16.83 28.13 8.62
N GLN A 49 -18.04 28.60 8.43
CA GLN A 49 -19.14 28.52 9.43
C GLN A 49 -20.03 27.27 9.25
N ASP A 50 -19.86 26.52 8.17
CA ASP A 50 -20.64 25.31 7.84
C ASP A 50 -20.02 24.04 8.42
N ASP A 51 -20.88 23.08 8.85
CA ASP A 51 -20.49 21.76 9.35
C ASP A 51 -20.11 20.79 8.22
N SER A 52 -19.31 21.24 7.24
CA SER A 52 -18.81 20.35 6.19
C SER A 52 -17.85 19.33 6.76
N ILE A 53 -17.99 18.05 6.33
CA ILE A 53 -17.19 16.91 6.79
C ILE A 53 -15.95 16.67 5.94
N ALA A 54 -15.90 17.19 4.72
CA ALA A 54 -14.78 17.05 3.79
C ALA A 54 -14.79 18.16 2.72
N ILE A 55 -13.61 18.40 2.13
CA ILE A 55 -13.42 19.19 0.91
C ILE A 55 -13.07 18.23 -0.23
N MET A 56 -13.76 18.31 -1.38
CA MET A 56 -13.40 17.61 -2.61
C MET A 56 -12.77 18.61 -3.58
N LEU A 57 -11.51 18.38 -3.96
CA LEU A 57 -10.78 19.18 -4.95
C LEU A 57 -10.73 18.43 -6.28
N GLY A 58 -11.21 19.05 -7.33
CA GLY A 58 -11.08 18.55 -8.70
C GLY A 58 -9.72 18.86 -9.33
N ASP A 59 -9.44 18.21 -10.47
CA ASP A 59 -8.15 18.26 -11.19
C ASP A 59 -7.71 19.67 -11.63
N THR A 60 -8.61 20.61 -11.75
CA THR A 60 -8.38 21.93 -12.38
C THR A 60 -8.14 23.05 -11.37
N MET A 61 -8.18 22.77 -10.07
CA MET A 61 -8.15 23.77 -9.00
C MET A 61 -6.75 23.95 -8.40
N VAL A 62 -5.75 24.23 -9.22
CA VAL A 62 -4.37 24.47 -8.77
C VAL A 62 -3.97 25.92 -9.03
N GLY A 63 -3.74 26.68 -7.96
CA GLY A 63 -3.16 28.02 -7.95
C GLY A 63 -4.14 29.18 -7.71
N GLY A 64 -3.64 30.29 -7.13
CA GLY A 64 -4.36 31.55 -6.99
C GLY A 64 -4.93 31.84 -5.60
N GLU A 65 -5.91 32.73 -5.57
CA GLU A 65 -6.56 33.20 -4.32
C GLU A 65 -7.36 32.09 -3.64
N LEU A 66 -7.97 31.19 -4.43
CA LEU A 66 -8.77 30.08 -3.94
C LEU A 66 -7.93 29.06 -3.15
N GLU A 67 -6.69 28.77 -3.60
CA GLU A 67 -5.77 27.91 -2.87
C GLU A 67 -5.41 28.50 -1.49
N ARG A 68 -5.24 29.83 -1.41
CA ARG A 68 -5.00 30.53 -0.13
C ARG A 68 -6.19 30.41 0.79
N ALA A 69 -7.41 30.65 0.27
CA ALA A 69 -8.64 30.54 1.04
C ALA A 69 -8.85 29.12 1.61
N VAL A 70 -8.52 28.09 0.83
CA VAL A 70 -8.56 26.69 1.32
C VAL A 70 -7.50 26.45 2.40
N LYS A 71 -6.28 26.97 2.25
CA LYS A 71 -5.24 26.88 3.29
C LYS A 71 -5.67 27.56 4.59
N ASP A 72 -6.27 28.73 4.49
CA ASP A 72 -6.79 29.45 5.65
C ASP A 72 -7.94 28.69 6.32
N LEU A 73 -8.85 28.10 5.53
CA LEU A 73 -9.91 27.22 6.03
C LEU A 73 -9.33 26.01 6.76
N LEU A 74 -8.34 25.32 6.19
CA LEU A 74 -7.70 24.15 6.80
C LEU A 74 -6.89 24.52 8.04
N SER A 75 -6.30 25.72 8.09
CA SER A 75 -5.62 26.23 9.28
C SER A 75 -6.59 26.47 10.43
N SER A 76 -7.80 26.93 10.13
CA SER A 76 -8.87 27.10 11.12
C SER A 76 -9.58 25.80 11.50
N ARG A 77 -9.57 24.79 10.61
CA ARG A 77 -10.23 23.49 10.78
C ARG A 77 -9.25 22.33 10.49
N PRO A 78 -8.32 22.03 11.38
CA PRO A 78 -7.30 21.00 11.16
C PRO A 78 -7.89 19.57 11.04
N ASN A 79 -9.14 19.38 11.43
CA ASN A 79 -9.85 18.11 11.37
C ASN A 79 -10.67 17.93 10.08
N LEU A 80 -10.53 18.80 9.09
CA LEU A 80 -11.27 18.72 7.83
C LEU A 80 -10.41 18.01 6.76
N PRO A 81 -10.78 16.80 6.30
CA PRO A 81 -10.03 16.10 5.27
C PRO A 81 -10.27 16.70 3.89
N VAL A 82 -9.24 16.65 3.06
CA VAL A 82 -9.26 17.10 1.66
C VAL A 82 -9.20 15.89 0.75
N LEU A 83 -10.22 15.67 -0.06
CA LEU A 83 -10.28 14.61 -1.06
C LEU A 83 -9.78 15.19 -2.39
N VAL A 84 -8.64 14.72 -2.91
CA VAL A 84 -7.99 15.27 -4.09
C VAL A 84 -8.10 14.30 -5.25
N ALA A 85 -8.66 14.75 -6.37
CA ALA A 85 -8.65 13.97 -7.61
C ALA A 85 -7.21 13.84 -8.13
N SER A 86 -6.71 12.60 -8.25
CA SER A 86 -5.31 12.37 -8.60
C SER A 86 -5.11 12.28 -10.11
N SER A 87 -4.86 13.42 -10.73
CA SER A 87 -4.19 13.46 -12.04
C SER A 87 -2.96 14.36 -12.04
N ASP A 88 -2.70 15.12 -10.98
CA ASP A 88 -1.61 16.11 -10.99
C ASP A 88 -0.81 16.10 -9.68
N THR A 89 0.49 15.78 -9.79
CA THR A 89 1.49 15.80 -8.71
C THR A 89 1.73 17.19 -8.10
N LYS A 90 1.17 18.26 -8.67
CA LYS A 90 1.32 19.63 -8.18
C LYS A 90 0.48 19.92 -6.94
N VAL A 91 -0.62 19.20 -6.75
CA VAL A 91 -1.52 19.38 -5.60
C VAL A 91 -0.89 18.85 -4.31
N ASP A 92 -0.04 17.82 -4.41
CA ASP A 92 0.62 17.19 -3.26
C ASP A 92 1.54 18.13 -2.47
N ALA A 93 2.14 19.11 -3.13
CA ALA A 93 3.04 20.08 -2.47
C ALA A 93 2.31 21.20 -1.72
N THR A 94 1.00 21.32 -1.91
CA THR A 94 0.20 22.45 -1.45
C THR A 94 -0.51 22.19 -0.14
N PHE A 95 -0.96 20.94 0.10
CA PHE A 95 -1.75 20.57 1.27
C PHE A 95 -0.97 19.61 2.19
N ASN A 96 -1.26 19.69 3.49
CA ASN A 96 -0.68 18.79 4.46
C ASN A 96 -1.10 17.34 4.13
N GLU A 97 -0.14 16.44 3.91
CA GLU A 97 -0.37 15.04 3.56
C GLU A 97 -1.27 14.29 4.55
N ARG A 98 -1.39 14.77 5.79
CA ARG A 98 -2.29 14.19 6.81
C ARG A 98 -3.76 14.39 6.50
N GLN A 99 -4.10 15.46 5.79
CA GLN A 99 -5.48 15.85 5.47
C GLN A 99 -5.85 15.55 4.03
N ALA A 100 -4.87 15.41 3.11
CA ALA A 100 -5.11 15.18 1.70
C ALA A 100 -5.22 13.67 1.39
N TRP A 101 -6.37 13.25 0.85
CA TRP A 101 -6.63 11.87 0.43
C TRP A 101 -6.90 11.83 -1.07
N HIS A 102 -6.09 11.06 -1.79
CA HIS A 102 -6.18 10.97 -3.25
C HIS A 102 -7.22 9.96 -3.69
N PHE A 103 -7.88 10.26 -4.80
CA PHE A 103 -8.78 9.34 -5.48
C PHE A 103 -8.65 9.47 -6.99
N ASP A 104 -8.84 8.36 -7.71
CA ASP A 104 -8.77 8.32 -9.17
C ASP A 104 -10.14 8.58 -9.79
N MET A 105 -10.17 9.33 -10.92
CA MET A 105 -11.39 9.53 -11.71
C MET A 105 -11.34 8.62 -12.97
N PRO A 106 -12.45 7.97 -13.35
CA PRO A 106 -13.79 7.98 -12.75
C PRO A 106 -13.89 7.09 -11.49
N MET A 107 -14.34 7.69 -10.38
CA MET A 107 -14.43 7.00 -9.10
C MET A 107 -15.60 6.01 -9.06
N ARG A 108 -15.35 4.79 -8.53
CA ARG A 108 -16.42 3.83 -8.27
C ARG A 108 -17.24 4.24 -7.05
N ARG A 109 -18.55 3.95 -7.09
CA ARG A 109 -19.49 4.29 -6.00
C ARG A 109 -19.03 3.82 -4.62
N ALA A 110 -18.53 2.59 -4.52
CA ALA A 110 -18.05 2.03 -3.27
C ALA A 110 -16.84 2.79 -2.71
N GLN A 111 -15.93 3.22 -3.55
CA GLN A 111 -14.75 4.02 -3.16
C GLN A 111 -15.18 5.37 -2.60
N LEU A 112 -16.08 6.10 -3.28
CA LEU A 112 -16.59 7.38 -2.80
C LEU A 112 -17.31 7.22 -1.45
N SER A 113 -18.18 6.22 -1.32
CA SER A 113 -18.89 5.95 -0.06
C SER A 113 -17.93 5.68 1.10
N ASN A 114 -16.87 4.89 0.86
CA ASN A 114 -15.87 4.58 1.89
C ASN A 114 -15.04 5.81 2.29
N LEU A 115 -14.65 6.65 1.31
CA LEU A 115 -13.92 7.89 1.59
C LEU A 115 -14.77 8.88 2.41
N LEU A 116 -16.04 9.03 2.08
CA LEU A 116 -16.93 9.93 2.80
C LEU A 116 -17.22 9.46 4.23
N LYS A 117 -17.48 8.16 4.43
CA LYS A 117 -17.62 7.57 5.77
C LYS A 117 -16.35 7.70 6.62
N ARG A 118 -15.20 7.65 5.98
CA ARG A 118 -13.92 7.91 6.62
C ARG A 118 -13.79 9.38 7.00
N ALA A 119 -14.25 10.31 6.14
CA ALA A 119 -14.25 11.74 6.41
C ALA A 119 -15.13 12.12 7.61
N GLU A 120 -16.28 11.47 7.78
CA GLU A 120 -17.17 11.66 8.95
C GLU A 120 -16.50 11.33 10.30
N ARG A 121 -15.49 10.47 10.28
CA ARG A 121 -14.79 9.98 11.49
C ARG A 121 -13.42 10.60 11.70
N PHE A 122 -13.03 11.47 10.80
CA PHE A 122 -11.70 12.07 10.84
C PHE A 122 -11.63 13.11 11.98
N ASP A 123 -10.76 12.84 12.97
CA ASP A 123 -10.55 13.68 14.15
C ASP A 123 -9.27 14.54 14.10
N GLY A 124 -8.64 14.63 12.93
CA GLY A 124 -7.37 15.35 12.73
C GLY A 124 -6.13 14.55 13.15
N GLN A 125 -6.27 13.40 13.80
CA GLN A 125 -5.15 12.60 14.33
C GLN A 125 -4.90 11.29 13.56
N GLU A 126 -5.54 11.07 12.43
CA GLU A 126 -5.39 9.81 11.70
C GLU A 126 -3.96 9.59 11.19
N GLN A 127 -3.11 9.03 12.04
CA GLN A 127 -1.79 8.49 11.68
C GLN A 127 -1.92 7.16 10.93
N ARG A 128 -2.76 7.06 9.89
CA ARG A 128 -2.83 5.83 9.11
C ARG A 128 -1.61 5.73 8.22
N GLN A 129 -0.90 4.64 8.37
CA GLN A 129 0.20 4.29 7.47
C GLN A 129 -0.38 4.09 6.07
N ARG A 130 -0.04 4.96 5.12
CA ARG A 130 -0.45 4.83 3.72
C ARG A 130 0.55 3.98 2.96
N LEU A 131 0.08 3.31 1.92
CA LEU A 131 0.97 2.66 0.94
C LEU A 131 1.55 3.72 0.03
N THR A 132 2.65 4.35 0.48
CA THR A 132 3.33 5.44 -0.22
C THR A 132 4.21 4.92 -1.34
N GLY A 133 4.20 5.61 -2.47
CA GLY A 133 4.99 5.33 -3.65
C GLY A 133 4.25 5.64 -4.95
N SER A 134 5.01 6.04 -5.97
CA SER A 134 4.53 6.34 -7.33
C SER A 134 5.07 5.36 -8.38
N SER A 135 5.97 4.44 -8.00
CA SER A 135 6.55 3.43 -8.89
C SER A 135 5.49 2.53 -9.53
N SER A 136 5.78 2.02 -10.72
CA SER A 136 4.90 1.08 -11.44
C SER A 136 4.59 -0.17 -10.62
N THR A 137 5.54 -0.64 -9.82
CA THR A 137 5.39 -1.80 -8.93
C THR A 137 4.38 -1.52 -7.81
N ILE A 138 4.45 -0.36 -7.14
CA ILE A 138 3.50 0.02 -6.08
C ILE A 138 2.13 0.33 -6.65
N ARG A 139 2.04 0.93 -7.85
CA ARG A 139 0.75 1.11 -8.52
C ARG A 139 0.04 -0.22 -8.77
N LYS A 140 0.76 -1.25 -9.27
CA LYS A 140 0.21 -2.60 -9.43
C LYS A 140 -0.29 -3.20 -8.11
N VAL A 141 0.48 -3.03 -7.01
CA VAL A 141 0.04 -3.49 -5.68
C VAL A 141 -1.25 -2.77 -5.25
N ARG A 142 -1.33 -1.46 -5.46
CA ARG A 142 -2.54 -0.66 -5.14
C ARG A 142 -3.76 -1.12 -5.94
N GLU A 143 -3.61 -1.35 -7.24
CA GLU A 143 -4.67 -1.92 -8.09
C GLU A 143 -5.14 -3.30 -7.60
N MET A 144 -4.21 -4.17 -7.16
CA MET A 144 -4.56 -5.48 -6.60
C MET A 144 -5.33 -5.34 -5.29
N ILE A 145 -4.92 -4.42 -4.41
CA ILE A 145 -5.62 -4.11 -3.16
C ILE A 145 -7.05 -3.66 -3.45
N GLU A 146 -7.23 -2.70 -4.34
CA GLU A 146 -8.56 -2.18 -4.71
C GLU A 146 -9.47 -3.26 -5.27
N ARG A 147 -8.92 -4.15 -6.13
CA ARG A 147 -9.69 -5.27 -6.69
C ARG A 147 -10.15 -6.26 -5.63
N VAL A 148 -9.28 -6.62 -4.67
CA VAL A 148 -9.60 -7.65 -3.67
C VAL A 148 -10.38 -7.10 -2.49
N ALA A 149 -10.33 -5.80 -2.24
CA ALA A 149 -10.96 -5.20 -1.07
C ALA A 149 -12.47 -5.47 -1.00
N GLU A 150 -13.16 -5.43 -2.13
CA GLU A 150 -14.62 -5.63 -2.22
C GLU A 150 -15.06 -7.08 -1.93
N PHE A 151 -14.13 -8.06 -1.96
CA PHE A 151 -14.44 -9.48 -1.81
C PHE A 151 -14.06 -9.98 -0.41
N ASP A 152 -14.89 -10.87 0.16
CA ASP A 152 -14.63 -11.53 1.45
C ASP A 152 -13.73 -12.78 1.28
N THR A 153 -12.62 -12.60 0.57
CA THR A 153 -11.65 -13.67 0.29
C THR A 153 -10.40 -13.51 1.14
N ASN A 154 -9.68 -14.62 1.35
CA ASN A 154 -8.39 -14.60 2.03
C ASN A 154 -7.34 -13.94 1.15
N VAL A 155 -6.49 -13.11 1.75
CA VAL A 155 -5.39 -12.43 1.09
C VAL A 155 -4.08 -12.87 1.72
N LEU A 156 -3.10 -13.27 0.89
CA LEU A 156 -1.75 -13.60 1.34
C LEU A 156 -0.78 -12.53 0.85
N VAL A 157 -0.20 -11.78 1.78
CA VAL A 157 0.79 -10.74 1.49
C VAL A 157 2.20 -11.30 1.70
N THR A 158 2.98 -11.40 0.64
CA THR A 158 4.37 -11.88 0.69
C THR A 158 5.35 -10.75 0.44
N GLY A 159 6.57 -10.89 0.91
CA GLY A 159 7.66 -9.92 0.69
C GLY A 159 8.60 -9.83 1.88
N GLU A 160 9.77 -9.25 1.65
CA GLU A 160 10.83 -9.12 2.66
C GLU A 160 10.35 -8.42 3.94
N SER A 161 11.10 -8.61 5.02
CA SER A 161 10.83 -7.90 6.28
C SER A 161 10.98 -6.38 6.07
N GLY A 162 10.06 -5.59 6.68
CA GLY A 162 10.11 -4.14 6.61
C GLY A 162 9.62 -3.51 5.30
N THR A 163 9.02 -4.27 4.37
CA THR A 163 8.47 -3.75 3.10
C THR A 163 7.13 -3.02 3.25
N GLY A 164 6.43 -3.18 4.39
CA GLY A 164 5.13 -2.57 4.64
C GLY A 164 3.94 -3.52 4.44
N LYS A 165 4.11 -4.83 4.67
CA LYS A 165 3.02 -5.83 4.56
C LYS A 165 1.80 -5.51 5.44
N GLU A 166 2.01 -4.99 6.65
CA GLU A 166 0.92 -4.56 7.54
C GLU A 166 0.13 -3.39 6.95
N VAL A 167 0.82 -2.43 6.28
CA VAL A 167 0.15 -1.31 5.59
C VAL A 167 -0.78 -1.82 4.50
N VAL A 168 -0.34 -2.83 3.73
CA VAL A 168 -1.19 -3.49 2.72
C VAL A 168 -2.41 -4.12 3.38
N ALA A 169 -2.23 -4.90 4.45
CA ALA A 169 -3.32 -5.58 5.15
C ALA A 169 -4.35 -4.57 5.69
N ARG A 170 -3.88 -3.47 6.27
CA ARG A 170 -4.74 -2.39 6.76
C ARG A 170 -5.48 -1.70 5.61
N THR A 171 -4.79 -1.40 4.50
CA THR A 171 -5.42 -0.78 3.33
C THR A 171 -6.49 -1.70 2.71
N VAL A 172 -6.25 -3.02 2.64
CA VAL A 172 -7.27 -4.00 2.21
C VAL A 172 -8.50 -3.96 3.11
N HIS A 173 -8.32 -3.83 4.43
CA HIS A 173 -9.43 -3.72 5.38
C HIS A 173 -10.16 -2.39 5.21
N ASP A 174 -9.44 -1.27 5.15
CA ASP A 174 -10.00 0.09 5.08
C ASP A 174 -10.84 0.32 3.80
N LEU A 175 -10.47 -0.35 2.69
CA LEU A 175 -11.22 -0.30 1.42
C LEU A 175 -12.32 -1.38 1.32
N SER A 176 -12.49 -2.23 2.32
CA SER A 176 -13.45 -3.33 2.31
C SER A 176 -14.83 -2.92 2.86
N PRO A 177 -15.87 -3.74 2.60
CA PRO A 177 -17.18 -3.57 3.26
C PRO A 177 -17.12 -3.70 4.80
N ARG A 178 -15.99 -4.18 5.35
CA ARG A 178 -15.72 -4.35 6.78
C ARG A 178 -14.90 -3.22 7.39
N ALA A 179 -14.68 -2.10 6.67
CA ALA A 179 -13.88 -0.95 7.12
C ALA A 179 -14.33 -0.37 8.48
N ASP A 180 -15.62 -0.49 8.79
CA ASP A 180 -16.23 -0.05 10.05
C ASP A 180 -16.15 -1.07 11.20
N LYS A 181 -15.59 -2.23 10.92
CA LYS A 181 -15.48 -3.36 11.85
C LYS A 181 -14.07 -3.47 12.41
N PRO A 182 -13.84 -4.26 13.46
CA PRO A 182 -12.51 -4.38 14.04
C PRO A 182 -11.46 -4.89 13.03
N PHE A 183 -10.29 -4.25 13.03
CA PHE A 183 -9.06 -4.76 12.45
C PHE A 183 -8.15 -5.23 13.58
N VAL A 184 -7.94 -6.54 13.69
CA VAL A 184 -7.19 -7.15 14.78
C VAL A 184 -5.88 -7.74 14.26
N PRO A 185 -4.73 -7.07 14.47
CA PRO A 185 -3.43 -7.62 14.10
C PRO A 185 -2.91 -8.58 15.18
N ILE A 186 -2.21 -9.62 14.72
CA ILE A 186 -1.43 -10.52 15.58
C ILE A 186 -0.18 -10.97 14.82
N ASN A 187 0.98 -10.87 15.48
CA ASN A 187 2.24 -11.39 14.96
C ASN A 187 2.49 -12.79 15.53
N CYS A 188 2.43 -13.81 14.64
CA CYS A 188 2.57 -15.21 15.02
C CYS A 188 4.01 -15.58 15.42
N GLY A 189 5.02 -14.85 14.94
CA GLY A 189 6.42 -15.08 15.28
C GLY A 189 6.85 -14.42 16.59
N ALA A 190 6.12 -13.38 17.04
CA ALA A 190 6.47 -12.66 18.28
C ALA A 190 5.91 -13.33 19.56
N ILE A 191 4.96 -14.25 19.42
CA ILE A 191 4.29 -14.90 20.54
C ILE A 191 4.85 -16.33 20.71
N PRO A 192 5.26 -16.75 21.92
CA PRO A 192 5.64 -18.14 22.15
C PRO A 192 4.55 -19.12 21.69
N ALA A 193 4.96 -20.21 21.04
CA ALA A 193 4.04 -21.16 20.41
C ALA A 193 2.97 -21.71 21.39
N GLU A 194 3.33 -21.90 22.66
CA GLU A 194 2.43 -22.37 23.73
C GLU A 194 1.32 -21.36 24.08
N LEU A 195 1.61 -20.06 23.90
CA LEU A 195 0.65 -18.99 24.17
C LEU A 195 -0.16 -18.56 22.95
N LEU A 196 0.36 -18.84 21.75
CA LEU A 196 -0.28 -18.41 20.50
C LEU A 196 -1.70 -18.98 20.35
N GLU A 197 -1.91 -20.23 20.78
CA GLU A 197 -3.23 -20.86 20.76
C GLU A 197 -4.22 -20.10 21.63
N SER A 198 -3.82 -19.80 22.86
CA SER A 198 -4.63 -19.04 23.82
C SER A 198 -4.89 -17.60 23.37
N GLU A 199 -3.92 -16.96 22.72
CA GLU A 199 -4.10 -15.61 22.15
C GLU A 199 -5.09 -15.63 20.98
N LEU A 200 -4.99 -16.61 20.07
CA LEU A 200 -5.86 -16.69 18.88
C LEU A 200 -7.30 -17.07 19.25
N PHE A 201 -7.47 -18.16 20.01
CA PHE A 201 -8.79 -18.76 20.26
C PHE A 201 -9.39 -18.41 21.61
N GLY A 202 -8.58 -17.84 22.53
CA GLY A 202 -8.98 -17.62 23.90
C GLY A 202 -8.94 -18.90 24.75
N HIS A 203 -9.12 -18.76 26.07
CA HIS A 203 -9.15 -19.88 26.97
C HIS A 203 -10.24 -19.72 28.06
N GLU A 204 -10.72 -20.83 28.56
CA GLU A 204 -11.57 -20.88 29.77
C GLU A 204 -10.71 -20.97 31.04
N LYS A 205 -11.26 -20.54 32.15
CA LYS A 205 -10.61 -20.67 33.47
C LYS A 205 -10.25 -22.13 33.73
N GLY A 206 -8.99 -22.39 34.10
CA GLY A 206 -8.49 -23.74 34.38
C GLY A 206 -8.04 -24.54 33.16
N ALA A 207 -8.00 -23.98 31.97
CA ALA A 207 -7.60 -24.67 30.72
C ALA A 207 -6.13 -25.16 30.76
N PHE A 208 -5.26 -24.46 31.48
CA PHE A 208 -3.85 -24.83 31.68
C PHE A 208 -3.32 -24.23 33.00
N THR A 209 -2.14 -24.64 33.47
CA THR A 209 -1.47 -24.10 34.65
C THR A 209 -1.19 -22.61 34.43
N GLY A 210 -1.93 -21.74 35.15
CA GLY A 210 -1.86 -20.27 35.03
C GLY A 210 -3.10 -19.64 34.39
N ALA A 211 -4.09 -20.40 33.90
CA ALA A 211 -5.38 -19.90 33.44
C ALA A 211 -6.29 -19.51 34.60
N VAL A 212 -5.99 -18.41 35.27
CA VAL A 212 -6.73 -17.94 36.49
C VAL A 212 -8.12 -17.40 36.12
N SER A 213 -8.29 -16.84 34.93
CA SER A 213 -9.55 -16.27 34.44
C SER A 213 -9.78 -16.69 33.00
N THR A 214 -11.01 -16.58 32.52
CA THR A 214 -11.36 -16.74 31.11
C THR A 214 -10.82 -15.54 30.29
N ARG A 215 -10.23 -15.79 29.12
CA ARG A 215 -9.73 -14.75 28.22
C ARG A 215 -10.32 -14.88 26.82
N VAL A 216 -10.71 -13.73 26.27
CA VAL A 216 -11.22 -13.60 24.91
C VAL A 216 -10.06 -13.71 23.90
N GLY A 217 -10.22 -14.50 22.84
CA GLY A 217 -9.22 -14.66 21.79
C GLY A 217 -9.34 -13.63 20.66
N ARG A 218 -8.31 -13.56 19.79
CA ARG A 218 -8.25 -12.63 18.67
C ARG A 218 -9.35 -12.88 17.64
N PHE A 219 -9.75 -14.13 17.40
CA PHE A 219 -10.88 -14.46 16.53
C PHE A 219 -12.19 -13.86 17.05
N GLU A 220 -12.44 -13.89 18.34
CA GLU A 220 -13.63 -13.29 18.95
C GLU A 220 -13.60 -11.76 18.88
N LEU A 221 -12.43 -11.15 19.09
CA LEU A 221 -12.24 -9.70 18.97
C LEU A 221 -12.41 -9.21 17.52
N ALA A 222 -12.07 -10.05 16.54
CA ALA A 222 -12.18 -9.74 15.11
C ALA A 222 -13.55 -10.06 14.50
N GLU A 223 -14.54 -10.51 15.32
CA GLU A 223 -15.84 -10.93 14.81
C GLU A 223 -16.51 -9.85 13.97
N GLY A 224 -16.97 -10.21 12.80
CA GLY A 224 -17.53 -9.32 11.78
C GLY A 224 -16.49 -8.47 11.02
N GLY A 225 -15.24 -8.45 11.48
CA GLY A 225 -14.13 -7.63 10.96
C GLY A 225 -13.07 -8.41 10.21
N THR A 226 -11.80 -8.01 10.40
CA THR A 226 -10.63 -8.61 9.74
C THR A 226 -9.58 -9.00 10.78
N LEU A 227 -9.08 -10.23 10.71
CA LEU A 227 -7.92 -10.69 11.47
C LEU A 227 -6.70 -10.68 10.55
N PHE A 228 -5.67 -9.95 10.96
CA PHE A 228 -4.40 -9.89 10.28
C PHE A 228 -3.39 -10.80 10.99
N LEU A 229 -2.94 -11.86 10.29
CA LEU A 229 -1.99 -12.84 10.77
C LEU A 229 -0.61 -12.50 10.18
N ASP A 230 0.22 -11.77 10.92
CA ASP A 230 1.58 -11.48 10.48
C ASP A 230 2.52 -12.64 10.80
N GLU A 231 3.52 -12.85 9.96
CA GLU A 231 4.52 -13.91 10.03
C GLU A 231 3.88 -15.31 10.17
N ILE A 232 2.90 -15.61 9.30
CA ILE A 232 2.18 -16.89 9.32
C ILE A 232 3.12 -18.11 9.12
N GLY A 233 4.26 -17.92 8.44
CA GLY A 233 5.30 -18.95 8.27
C GLY A 233 5.98 -19.39 9.55
N ASP A 234 5.85 -18.64 10.65
CA ASP A 234 6.43 -19.01 11.96
C ASP A 234 5.48 -19.87 12.81
N MET A 235 4.26 -20.12 12.32
CA MET A 235 3.27 -20.91 13.03
C MET A 235 3.64 -22.40 13.05
N THR A 236 3.54 -23.04 14.23
CA THR A 236 3.81 -24.47 14.37
C THR A 236 2.77 -25.35 13.65
N LEU A 237 3.16 -26.56 13.25
CA LEU A 237 2.25 -27.48 12.54
C LEU A 237 0.94 -27.77 13.31
N PRO A 238 0.92 -27.98 14.63
CA PRO A 238 -0.34 -28.14 15.38
C PRO A 238 -1.27 -26.92 15.26
N MET A 239 -0.70 -25.73 15.28
CA MET A 239 -1.47 -24.48 15.14
C MET A 239 -1.99 -24.28 13.72
N GLN A 240 -1.20 -24.69 12.71
CA GLN A 240 -1.64 -24.67 11.30
C GLN A 240 -2.88 -25.56 11.10
N VAL A 241 -2.96 -26.74 11.76
CA VAL A 241 -4.15 -27.61 11.72
C VAL A 241 -5.37 -26.92 12.30
N LYS A 242 -5.23 -26.23 13.43
CA LYS A 242 -6.34 -25.52 14.08
C LYS A 242 -6.82 -24.35 13.24
N LEU A 243 -5.89 -23.56 12.69
CA LEU A 243 -6.21 -22.47 11.78
C LEU A 243 -6.95 -22.98 10.52
N LEU A 244 -6.48 -24.09 9.93
CA LEU A 244 -7.12 -24.68 8.77
C LEU A 244 -8.60 -25.05 9.05
N ARG A 245 -8.88 -25.65 10.21
CA ARG A 245 -10.25 -25.97 10.62
C ARG A 245 -11.12 -24.70 10.68
N VAL A 246 -10.62 -23.63 11.29
CA VAL A 246 -11.37 -22.37 11.36
C VAL A 246 -11.66 -21.80 9.96
N LEU A 247 -10.69 -21.87 9.05
CA LEU A 247 -10.86 -21.40 7.68
C LEU A 247 -11.87 -22.24 6.87
N GLN A 248 -12.01 -23.54 7.19
CA GLN A 248 -12.90 -24.46 6.51
C GLN A 248 -14.31 -24.45 7.10
N GLU A 249 -14.40 -24.57 8.43
CA GLU A 249 -15.65 -24.79 9.15
C GLU A 249 -16.30 -23.49 9.61
N ARG A 250 -15.57 -22.35 9.52
CA ARG A 250 -16.02 -21.04 10.04
C ARG A 250 -16.44 -21.12 11.51
N SER A 251 -15.74 -21.94 12.28
CA SER A 251 -15.98 -22.13 13.72
C SER A 251 -14.71 -22.52 14.45
N TYR A 252 -14.67 -22.27 15.75
CA TYR A 252 -13.55 -22.61 16.62
C TYR A 252 -14.04 -22.89 18.05
N GLU A 253 -13.14 -23.42 18.88
CA GLU A 253 -13.36 -23.67 20.30
C GLU A 253 -12.27 -22.97 21.12
N ARG A 254 -12.61 -22.48 22.31
CA ARG A 254 -11.62 -21.98 23.25
C ARG A 254 -10.80 -23.11 23.83
N VAL A 255 -9.56 -22.83 24.22
CA VAL A 255 -8.72 -23.79 24.94
C VAL A 255 -9.40 -24.18 26.27
N GLY A 256 -9.56 -25.49 26.49
CA GLY A 256 -10.25 -26.02 27.66
C GLY A 256 -11.78 -26.02 27.57
N SER A 257 -12.35 -25.80 26.39
CA SER A 257 -13.80 -25.85 26.15
C SER A 257 -14.11 -26.66 24.90
N ASN A 258 -15.21 -27.43 24.95
CA ASN A 258 -15.77 -28.15 23.79
C ASN A 258 -16.95 -27.39 23.15
N ARG A 259 -17.14 -26.11 23.53
CA ARG A 259 -18.23 -25.30 23.00
C ARG A 259 -17.78 -24.66 21.69
N THR A 260 -18.36 -25.08 20.58
CA THR A 260 -18.14 -24.52 19.26
C THR A 260 -18.72 -23.10 19.15
N ARG A 261 -17.96 -22.17 18.58
CA ARG A 261 -18.32 -20.78 18.33
C ARG A 261 -18.22 -20.51 16.83
N SER A 262 -19.22 -19.87 16.27
CA SER A 262 -19.16 -19.41 14.87
C SER A 262 -18.12 -18.32 14.70
N CYS A 263 -17.56 -18.20 13.48
CA CYS A 263 -16.51 -17.25 13.14
C CYS A 263 -16.81 -16.58 11.80
N ASN A 264 -17.19 -15.30 11.84
CA ASN A 264 -17.35 -14.48 10.64
C ASN A 264 -16.24 -13.44 10.55
N VAL A 265 -15.02 -13.91 10.24
CA VAL A 265 -13.82 -13.07 10.19
C VAL A 265 -13.17 -13.20 8.81
N ARG A 266 -12.80 -12.05 8.19
CA ARG A 266 -11.96 -12.03 7.01
C ARG A 266 -10.51 -12.21 7.41
N ILE A 267 -9.76 -13.07 6.72
CA ILE A 267 -8.35 -13.33 7.02
C ILE A 267 -7.45 -12.64 5.99
N VAL A 268 -6.50 -11.87 6.50
CA VAL A 268 -5.34 -11.38 5.75
C VAL A 268 -4.10 -11.94 6.43
N ALA A 269 -3.28 -12.72 5.70
CA ALA A 269 -2.06 -13.31 6.23
C ALA A 269 -0.84 -12.66 5.57
N ALA A 270 0.26 -12.54 6.32
CA ALA A 270 1.52 -12.03 5.79
C ALA A 270 2.71 -12.90 6.20
N THR A 271 3.73 -12.94 5.36
CA THR A 271 4.99 -13.63 5.65
C THR A 271 6.14 -13.08 4.81
N HIS A 272 7.35 -13.17 5.34
CA HIS A 272 8.57 -12.94 4.59
C HIS A 272 9.19 -14.27 4.08
N ARG A 273 8.68 -15.42 4.54
CA ARG A 273 9.20 -16.74 4.16
C ARG A 273 8.55 -17.23 2.87
N ASP A 274 9.29 -18.03 2.11
CA ASP A 274 8.77 -18.77 0.97
C ASP A 274 7.98 -19.99 1.45
N LEU A 275 6.65 -19.86 1.48
CA LEU A 275 5.77 -20.95 1.92
C LEU A 275 5.84 -22.16 0.97
N THR A 276 6.20 -21.97 -0.31
CA THR A 276 6.30 -23.09 -1.26
C THR A 276 7.50 -23.98 -0.95
N VAL A 277 8.60 -23.38 -0.49
CA VAL A 277 9.77 -24.11 0.02
C VAL A 277 9.40 -24.83 1.32
N MET A 278 8.75 -24.13 2.26
CA MET A 278 8.34 -24.70 3.54
C MET A 278 7.37 -25.87 3.39
N VAL A 279 6.48 -25.86 2.39
CA VAL A 279 5.61 -26.99 2.07
C VAL A 279 6.44 -28.21 1.62
N LYS A 280 7.43 -28.01 0.76
CA LYS A 280 8.32 -29.09 0.32
C LYS A 280 9.16 -29.68 1.47
N GLU A 281 9.56 -28.85 2.40
CA GLU A 281 10.31 -29.23 3.61
C GLU A 281 9.42 -29.86 4.70
N GLY A 282 8.10 -29.83 4.52
CA GLY A 282 7.13 -30.34 5.51
C GLY A 282 6.97 -29.49 6.76
N THR A 283 7.48 -28.23 6.76
CA THR A 283 7.35 -27.27 7.87
C THR A 283 6.10 -26.40 7.78
N PHE A 284 5.46 -26.38 6.60
CA PHE A 284 4.16 -25.75 6.37
C PHE A 284 3.23 -26.72 5.65
N ARG A 285 1.96 -26.77 6.05
CA ARG A 285 0.98 -27.68 5.44
C ARG A 285 0.51 -27.17 4.10
N GLU A 286 0.46 -28.06 3.13
CA GLU A 286 0.02 -27.76 1.77
C GLU A 286 -1.46 -27.34 1.70
N ASP A 287 -2.34 -28.00 2.48
CA ASP A 287 -3.78 -27.70 2.53
C ASP A 287 -4.04 -26.28 3.10
N LEU A 288 -3.30 -25.85 4.12
CA LEU A 288 -3.38 -24.50 4.66
C LEU A 288 -2.84 -23.47 3.65
N TYR A 289 -1.73 -23.78 2.98
CA TYR A 289 -1.17 -22.91 1.95
C TYR A 289 -2.20 -22.57 0.87
N TYR A 290 -2.86 -23.56 0.26
CA TYR A 290 -3.87 -23.29 -0.76
C TYR A 290 -5.10 -22.55 -0.21
N ARG A 291 -5.44 -22.72 1.06
CA ARG A 291 -6.56 -22.02 1.68
C ARG A 291 -6.25 -20.55 1.98
N LEU A 292 -5.00 -20.21 2.26
CA LEU A 292 -4.53 -18.83 2.47
C LEU A 292 -4.20 -18.13 1.15
N ASN A 293 -3.58 -18.84 0.20
CA ASN A 293 -3.10 -18.30 -1.07
C ASN A 293 -4.20 -18.21 -2.14
N VAL A 294 -5.37 -17.63 -1.78
CA VAL A 294 -6.46 -17.39 -2.72
C VAL A 294 -6.19 -16.14 -3.55
N PHE A 295 -5.76 -15.08 -2.90
CA PHE A 295 -5.37 -13.84 -3.57
C PHE A 295 -3.99 -13.39 -3.06
N PRO A 296 -2.90 -13.69 -3.79
CA PRO A 296 -1.56 -13.28 -3.42
C PRO A 296 -1.30 -11.82 -3.78
N ILE A 297 -0.63 -11.09 -2.87
CA ILE A 297 -0.08 -9.75 -3.09
C ILE A 297 1.39 -9.79 -2.72
N GLU A 298 2.27 -9.57 -3.70
CA GLU A 298 3.72 -9.51 -3.46
C GLU A 298 4.16 -8.07 -3.25
N MET A 299 4.76 -7.79 -2.09
CA MET A 299 5.35 -6.48 -1.78
C MET A 299 6.78 -6.40 -2.29
N PRO A 300 7.08 -5.49 -3.22
CA PRO A 300 8.43 -5.33 -3.73
C PRO A 300 9.36 -4.79 -2.64
N PRO A 301 10.63 -5.27 -2.57
CA PRO A 301 11.66 -4.68 -1.72
C PRO A 301 11.98 -3.25 -2.18
N LEU A 302 12.50 -2.43 -1.26
CA LEU A 302 12.77 -1.01 -1.52
C LEU A 302 13.80 -0.80 -2.66
N CYS A 303 14.75 -1.73 -2.82
CA CYS A 303 15.72 -1.71 -3.91
C CYS A 303 15.08 -1.81 -5.32
N LYS A 304 13.88 -2.39 -5.44
CA LYS A 304 13.12 -2.47 -6.71
C LYS A 304 12.15 -1.30 -6.92
N ARG A 305 12.08 -0.33 -5.97
CA ARG A 305 11.24 0.87 -6.05
C ARG A 305 11.96 2.11 -5.54
N ARG A 306 13.23 2.28 -5.95
CA ARG A 306 14.08 3.39 -5.52
C ARG A 306 13.52 4.77 -5.84
N SER A 307 12.75 4.90 -6.92
CA SER A 307 12.02 6.12 -7.26
C SER A 307 11.02 6.57 -6.18
N ASP A 308 10.59 5.67 -5.31
CA ASP A 308 9.68 5.99 -4.20
C ASP A 308 10.43 6.52 -2.97
N LEU A 309 11.76 6.42 -2.92
CA LEU A 309 12.54 6.78 -1.75
C LEU A 309 12.36 8.25 -1.33
N PRO A 310 12.37 9.25 -2.23
CA PRO A 310 12.12 10.64 -1.83
C PRO A 310 10.73 10.84 -1.19
N LEU A 311 9.70 10.19 -1.74
CA LEU A 311 8.34 10.26 -1.19
C LEU A 311 8.26 9.60 0.19
N LEU A 312 8.90 8.43 0.37
CA LEU A 312 8.96 7.74 1.64
C LEU A 312 9.72 8.54 2.70
N LEU A 313 10.83 9.19 2.31
CA LEU A 313 11.59 10.08 3.19
C LEU A 313 10.74 11.26 3.65
N ASN A 314 10.05 11.94 2.74
CA ASN A 314 9.17 13.05 3.08
C ASN A 314 8.05 12.62 4.04
N GLU A 315 7.44 11.45 3.80
CA GLU A 315 6.41 10.91 4.71
C GLU A 315 6.98 10.60 6.10
N LEU A 316 8.14 9.93 6.17
CA LEU A 316 8.77 9.57 7.43
C LEU A 316 9.23 10.80 8.21
N LEU A 317 9.77 11.81 7.53
CA LEU A 317 10.12 13.11 8.12
C LEU A 317 8.88 13.84 8.61
N GLY A 318 7.80 13.83 7.83
CA GLY A 318 6.52 14.42 8.22
C GLY A 318 5.89 13.80 9.48
N ARG A 319 6.21 12.54 9.81
CA ARG A 319 5.76 11.87 11.05
C ARG A 319 6.53 12.30 12.30
N GLN A 320 7.71 12.89 12.14
CA GLN A 320 8.60 13.30 13.22
C GLN A 320 8.31 14.72 13.75
N HIS A 321 7.18 15.34 13.40
CA HIS A 321 6.87 16.74 13.73
C HIS A 321 6.82 17.10 15.23
N ASP A 322 6.85 16.13 16.13
CA ASP A 322 6.98 16.41 17.58
C ASP A 322 8.44 16.72 18.02
N VAL A 323 9.41 16.50 17.13
CA VAL A 323 10.83 16.81 17.36
C VAL A 323 11.25 17.88 16.36
N SER A 324 10.76 19.11 16.57
CA SER A 324 11.19 20.41 16.01
C SER A 324 12.04 20.39 14.73
N GLY A 325 11.63 21.16 13.71
CA GLY A 325 12.47 21.60 12.61
C GLY A 325 12.28 20.88 11.29
N THR A 326 12.50 21.60 10.21
CA THR A 326 12.50 21.10 8.83
C THR A 326 13.83 20.39 8.54
N LEU A 327 13.94 19.13 8.89
CA LEU A 327 15.07 18.30 8.48
C LEU A 327 15.10 18.22 6.93
N ARG A 328 16.21 18.60 6.33
CA ARG A 328 16.42 18.54 4.87
C ARG A 328 17.65 17.70 4.56
N LEU A 329 17.59 16.98 3.45
CA LEU A 329 18.73 16.23 2.92
C LEU A 329 19.32 16.99 1.74
N THR A 330 20.66 17.11 1.67
CA THR A 330 21.32 17.60 0.46
C THR A 330 21.13 16.61 -0.69
N ALA A 331 21.28 17.07 -1.93
CA ALA A 331 21.21 16.22 -3.11
C ALA A 331 22.23 15.07 -3.05
N ALA A 332 23.45 15.33 -2.52
CA ALA A 332 24.49 14.31 -2.36
C ALA A 332 24.09 13.22 -1.34
N ALA A 333 23.49 13.63 -0.22
CA ALA A 333 22.98 12.68 0.78
C ALA A 333 21.83 11.82 0.21
N LEU A 334 20.88 12.46 -0.47
CA LEU A 334 19.75 11.76 -1.10
C LEU A 334 20.22 10.73 -2.15
N ASP A 335 21.17 11.12 -3.01
CA ASP A 335 21.73 10.25 -4.05
C ASP A 335 22.45 9.02 -3.44
N ALA A 336 23.18 9.20 -2.34
CA ALA A 336 23.77 8.07 -1.60
C ALA A 336 22.70 7.12 -1.05
N LEU A 337 21.62 7.64 -0.49
CA LEU A 337 20.51 6.83 0.02
C LEU A 337 19.75 6.09 -1.09
N VAL A 338 19.58 6.69 -2.28
CA VAL A 338 18.97 6.04 -3.45
C VAL A 338 19.80 4.86 -3.94
N ARG A 339 21.13 4.93 -3.84
CA ARG A 339 22.04 3.84 -4.24
C ARG A 339 22.11 2.70 -3.25
N TYR A 340 21.80 2.92 -1.99
CA TYR A 340 21.88 1.90 -0.95
C TYR A 340 20.84 0.77 -1.18
N PRO A 341 21.18 -0.51 -0.95
CA PRO A 341 20.31 -1.66 -1.24
C PRO A 341 19.13 -1.86 -0.29
N TRP A 342 19.12 -1.22 0.87
CA TRP A 342 18.05 -1.26 1.89
C TRP A 342 17.63 -2.69 2.31
N PRO A 343 18.52 -3.52 2.86
CA PRO A 343 18.17 -4.88 3.28
C PRO A 343 17.06 -4.92 4.34
N GLY A 344 16.91 -3.89 5.15
CA GLY A 344 15.82 -3.73 6.12
C GLY A 344 14.62 -2.94 5.57
N ASN A 345 14.60 -2.61 4.28
CA ASN A 345 13.52 -1.93 3.58
C ASN A 345 13.07 -0.63 4.28
N ILE A 346 11.74 -0.38 4.34
CA ILE A 346 11.19 0.86 4.95
C ILE A 346 11.45 0.90 6.46
N ARG A 347 11.56 -0.24 7.14
CA ARG A 347 11.85 -0.26 8.58
C ARG A 347 13.26 0.28 8.86
N GLU A 348 14.23 -0.09 8.04
CA GLU A 348 15.59 0.46 8.13
C GLU A 348 15.63 1.95 7.77
N LEU A 349 14.88 2.35 6.75
CA LEU A 349 14.76 3.76 6.36
C LEU A 349 14.14 4.59 7.49
N GLY A 350 13.08 4.10 8.14
CA GLY A 350 12.45 4.77 9.28
C GLY A 350 13.39 4.96 10.45
N ASN A 351 14.15 3.93 10.83
CA ASN A 351 15.15 4.00 11.89
C ASN A 351 16.28 5.00 11.56
N LEU A 352 16.67 5.08 10.28
CA LEU A 352 17.64 6.10 9.86
C LEU A 352 17.08 7.51 10.01
N VAL A 353 15.86 7.75 9.53
CA VAL A 353 15.21 9.08 9.61
C VAL A 353 15.04 9.49 11.06
N GLU A 354 14.57 8.62 11.95
CA GLU A 354 14.44 8.86 13.38
C GLU A 354 15.78 9.23 14.01
N ARG A 355 16.83 8.47 13.71
CA ARG A 355 18.18 8.76 14.19
C ARG A 355 18.71 10.13 13.72
N LEU A 356 18.50 10.44 12.43
CA LEU A 356 18.93 11.72 11.87
C LEU A 356 18.15 12.89 12.48
N ALA A 357 16.86 12.75 12.73
CA ALA A 357 16.04 13.78 13.37
C ALA A 357 16.48 14.06 14.82
N ILE A 358 16.88 13.02 15.56
CA ILE A 358 17.40 13.18 16.92
C ILE A 358 18.78 13.88 16.93
N MET A 359 19.65 13.53 15.97
CA MET A 359 21.02 14.07 15.94
C MET A 359 21.09 15.48 15.34
N HIS A 360 20.17 15.84 14.43
CA HIS A 360 20.18 17.09 13.68
C HIS A 360 18.76 17.71 13.66
N PRO A 361 18.24 18.21 14.79
CA PRO A 361 16.84 18.64 14.91
C PRO A 361 16.45 19.80 13.99
N ASP A 362 17.41 20.67 13.59
CA ASP A 362 17.16 21.89 12.81
C ASP A 362 18.11 22.03 11.60
N GLY A 363 18.62 20.93 11.03
CA GLY A 363 19.74 20.98 10.10
C GLY A 363 19.44 20.46 8.70
N GLU A 364 20.27 20.90 7.76
CA GLU A 364 20.46 20.26 6.47
C GLU A 364 21.49 19.14 6.64
N ILE A 365 21.14 17.91 6.30
CA ILE A 365 21.99 16.73 6.41
C ILE A 365 22.79 16.57 5.12
N ASP A 366 24.10 16.68 5.25
CA ASP A 366 25.03 16.40 4.16
C ASP A 366 25.48 14.94 4.15
N LEU A 367 26.12 14.53 3.04
CA LEU A 367 26.68 13.19 2.86
C LEU A 367 27.60 12.78 4.03
N SER A 368 28.40 13.72 4.57
CA SER A 368 29.32 13.47 5.69
C SER A 368 28.62 13.12 7.00
N GLU A 369 27.39 13.53 7.19
CA GLU A 369 26.58 13.29 8.40
C GLU A 369 25.81 11.98 8.34
N LEU A 370 25.68 11.38 7.16
CA LEU A 370 25.13 10.03 7.04
C LEU A 370 26.06 9.00 7.69
N PRO A 371 25.52 7.96 8.36
CA PRO A 371 26.32 6.83 8.83
C PRO A 371 27.13 6.19 7.70
N GLU A 372 28.34 5.73 8.00
CA GLU A 372 29.32 5.22 7.04
C GLU A 372 28.75 4.17 6.07
N LYS A 373 27.88 3.29 6.55
CA LYS A 373 27.26 2.24 5.74
C LYS A 373 26.42 2.77 4.58
N TYR A 374 25.83 3.97 4.72
CA TYR A 374 25.03 4.59 3.65
C TYR A 374 25.90 5.47 2.72
N ARG A 375 27.02 6.02 3.22
CA ARG A 375 27.97 6.79 2.40
C ARG A 375 28.73 5.92 1.40
N ASN A 376 29.16 4.75 1.85
CA ASN A 376 30.03 3.83 1.11
C ASN A 376 29.22 2.69 0.45
N ALA A 377 27.95 2.89 0.17
CA ALA A 377 27.17 1.88 -0.55
C ALA A 377 27.88 1.55 -1.88
N PRO A 378 28.21 0.26 -2.13
CA PRO A 378 28.83 -0.12 -3.39
C PRO A 378 27.90 0.36 -4.51
N ALA A 379 28.50 0.97 -5.53
CA ALA A 379 27.77 1.22 -6.77
C ALA A 379 27.24 -0.14 -7.22
N ILE A 380 25.92 -0.35 -7.10
CA ILE A 380 25.33 -1.58 -7.61
C ILE A 380 25.50 -1.44 -9.11
N GLU A 381 26.27 -2.38 -9.70
CA GLU A 381 26.24 -2.58 -11.14
C GLU A 381 24.76 -2.71 -11.50
N GLU A 382 24.25 -1.71 -12.17
CA GLU A 382 22.90 -1.72 -12.71
C GLU A 382 22.78 -2.94 -13.60
N ALA A 383 22.13 -3.98 -13.08
CA ALA A 383 21.44 -4.90 -13.97
C ALA A 383 20.44 -4.02 -14.72
N ALA A 384 20.73 -3.74 -15.96
CA ALA A 384 20.01 -2.82 -16.82
C ALA A 384 18.51 -3.04 -16.68
N PRO A 385 17.73 -2.00 -16.31
CA PRO A 385 16.28 -2.09 -16.34
C PRO A 385 15.85 -2.17 -17.80
N VAL A 386 15.31 -3.30 -18.17
CA VAL A 386 14.60 -3.47 -19.45
C VAL A 386 13.17 -3.00 -19.23
N ASP A 387 12.93 -1.75 -18.88
CA ASP A 387 11.58 -1.15 -18.91
C ASP A 387 11.57 0.32 -18.40
N ASP A 388 12.36 1.21 -19.03
CA ASP A 388 11.97 2.62 -19.02
C ASP A 388 12.56 3.35 -20.24
N VAL A 389 11.66 3.84 -21.08
CA VAL A 389 11.96 4.64 -22.28
C VAL A 389 12.43 6.08 -21.91
N ALA A 390 12.77 6.33 -20.63
CA ALA A 390 13.06 7.68 -20.12
C ALA A 390 14.54 8.12 -20.20
N ASP A 391 15.49 7.19 -20.42
CA ASP A 391 16.92 7.52 -20.55
C ASP A 391 17.46 7.24 -21.96
N LEU A 392 16.91 7.91 -22.96
CA LEU A 392 17.53 7.97 -24.28
C LEU A 392 18.57 9.10 -24.26
N PRO A 393 19.86 8.86 -24.57
CA PRO A 393 20.82 9.92 -24.82
C PRO A 393 20.35 10.86 -25.90
N GLU A 394 20.63 12.16 -25.78
CA GLU A 394 20.10 13.25 -26.63
C GLU A 394 20.36 13.10 -28.16
N ALA A 395 21.03 12.04 -28.62
CA ALA A 395 21.24 11.76 -30.04
C ALA A 395 21.35 10.26 -30.32
N ILE A 396 20.24 9.54 -30.32
CA ILE A 396 20.22 8.16 -30.82
C ILE A 396 19.53 8.13 -32.19
N CYS A 397 20.20 7.55 -33.19
CA CYS A 397 19.56 7.09 -34.40
C CYS A 397 18.63 5.91 -34.06
N LEU A 398 17.31 6.13 -34.06
CA LEU A 398 16.30 5.11 -33.73
C LEU A 398 16.53 3.80 -34.51
N LYS A 399 17.02 3.90 -35.75
CA LYS A 399 17.31 2.74 -36.58
C LYS A 399 18.44 1.88 -36.04
N ASP A 400 19.48 2.50 -35.48
CA ASP A 400 20.64 1.78 -34.94
C ASP A 400 20.29 1.15 -33.61
N TYR A 401 19.53 1.86 -32.78
CA TYR A 401 19.01 1.32 -31.50
C TYR A 401 18.10 0.11 -31.72
N LEU A 402 17.13 0.20 -32.65
CA LEU A 402 16.26 -0.93 -32.97
C LEU A 402 17.04 -2.14 -33.51
N GLN A 403 18.14 -1.91 -34.24
CA GLN A 403 18.99 -3.02 -34.72
C GLN A 403 19.72 -3.73 -33.57
N VAL A 404 20.20 -3.01 -32.55
CA VAL A 404 20.84 -3.57 -31.38
C VAL A 404 19.86 -4.42 -30.57
N VAL A 405 18.67 -3.87 -30.26
CA VAL A 405 17.63 -4.58 -29.51
C VAL A 405 17.14 -5.82 -30.28
N GLU A 406 16.94 -5.70 -31.57
CA GLU A 406 16.50 -6.81 -32.41
C GLU A 406 17.53 -7.94 -32.45
N ARG A 407 18.82 -7.61 -32.57
CA ARG A 407 19.92 -8.57 -32.54
C ARG A 407 19.94 -9.32 -31.20
N GLU A 408 19.88 -8.62 -30.08
CA GLU A 408 19.89 -9.24 -28.75
C GLU A 408 18.70 -10.19 -28.53
N LEU A 409 17.51 -9.80 -28.99
CA LEU A 409 16.31 -10.63 -28.88
C LEU A 409 16.46 -11.93 -29.69
N ILE A 410 17.04 -11.84 -30.90
CA ILE A 410 17.29 -13.01 -31.76
C ILE A 410 18.34 -13.92 -31.13
N GLU A 411 19.45 -13.37 -30.60
CA GLU A 411 20.51 -14.15 -29.94
C GLU A 411 19.98 -14.87 -28.69
N LYS A 412 19.18 -14.18 -27.87
CA LYS A 412 18.53 -14.77 -26.67
C LYS A 412 17.53 -15.87 -27.05
N ALA A 413 16.72 -15.68 -28.08
CA ALA A 413 15.76 -16.70 -28.53
C ALA A 413 16.47 -17.93 -29.14
N LEU A 414 17.55 -17.75 -29.89
CA LEU A 414 18.36 -18.85 -30.40
C LEU A 414 19.04 -19.62 -29.27
N GLY A 415 19.57 -18.93 -28.26
CA GLY A 415 20.19 -19.57 -27.09
C GLY A 415 19.18 -20.42 -26.27
N ARG A 416 17.94 -19.96 -26.10
CA ARG A 416 16.88 -20.75 -25.42
C ARG A 416 16.41 -21.96 -26.23
N CYS A 417 16.53 -21.89 -27.54
CA CYS A 417 16.06 -22.92 -28.45
C CYS A 417 17.17 -23.84 -28.97
N ASP A 418 18.36 -23.87 -28.30
CA ASP A 418 19.53 -24.68 -28.69
C ASP A 418 19.95 -24.50 -30.15
N GLY A 419 19.83 -23.27 -30.68
CA GLY A 419 20.16 -22.93 -32.07
C GLY A 419 19.09 -23.35 -33.10
N VAL A 420 17.97 -23.92 -32.69
CA VAL A 420 16.92 -24.39 -33.61
C VAL A 420 16.08 -23.23 -34.11
N VAL A 421 16.43 -22.70 -35.28
CA VAL A 421 15.78 -21.52 -35.93
C VAL A 421 14.25 -21.63 -36.01
N ALA A 422 13.72 -22.83 -36.26
CA ALA A 422 12.27 -23.01 -36.37
C ALA A 422 11.53 -22.84 -35.04
N ARG A 423 12.19 -23.15 -33.90
CA ARG A 423 11.64 -22.92 -32.54
C ARG A 423 11.75 -21.45 -32.18
N ALA A 424 12.91 -20.84 -32.41
CA ALA A 424 13.16 -19.43 -32.16
C ALA A 424 12.18 -18.52 -32.95
N ALA A 425 11.89 -18.86 -34.21
CA ALA A 425 10.92 -18.14 -35.03
C ALA A 425 9.49 -18.19 -34.44
N ARG A 426 9.08 -19.32 -33.86
CA ARG A 426 7.78 -19.43 -33.17
C ARG A 426 7.75 -18.62 -31.87
N GLU A 427 8.82 -18.66 -31.09
CA GLU A 427 8.95 -17.88 -29.86
C GLU A 427 8.87 -16.39 -30.13
N LEU A 428 9.54 -15.91 -31.19
CA LEU A 428 9.54 -14.52 -31.64
C LEU A 428 8.29 -14.14 -32.46
N LYS A 429 7.34 -15.06 -32.65
CA LYS A 429 6.10 -14.85 -33.45
C LYS A 429 6.37 -14.31 -34.83
N MET A 430 7.42 -14.78 -35.49
CA MET A 430 7.82 -14.37 -36.86
C MET A 430 7.99 -15.55 -37.82
N GLN A 431 8.01 -15.29 -39.11
CA GLN A 431 8.24 -16.34 -40.09
C GLN A 431 9.71 -16.81 -40.09
N ARG A 432 9.93 -18.10 -40.31
CA ARG A 432 11.28 -18.70 -40.36
C ARG A 432 12.19 -18.04 -41.36
N THR A 433 11.66 -17.69 -42.55
CA THR A 433 12.40 -17.01 -43.63
C THR A 433 12.88 -15.64 -43.17
N THR A 434 12.02 -14.86 -42.55
CA THR A 434 12.34 -13.53 -42.00
C THR A 434 13.40 -13.59 -40.89
N LEU A 435 13.33 -14.62 -40.04
CA LEU A 435 14.36 -14.83 -39.01
C LEU A 435 15.71 -15.17 -39.62
N LEU A 436 15.75 -16.03 -40.64
CA LEU A 436 16.99 -16.38 -41.36
C LEU A 436 17.64 -15.16 -42.05
N GLU A 437 16.83 -14.31 -42.68
CA GLU A 437 17.31 -13.05 -43.27
C GLU A 437 17.93 -12.13 -42.23
N LYS A 438 17.30 -12.03 -41.03
CA LYS A 438 17.81 -11.19 -39.94
C LYS A 438 19.08 -11.78 -39.33
N ILE A 439 19.16 -13.10 -39.11
CA ILE A 439 20.36 -13.80 -38.67
C ILE A 439 21.54 -13.53 -39.63
N ALA A 440 21.30 -13.65 -40.95
CA ALA A 440 22.31 -13.35 -41.96
C ALA A 440 22.71 -11.87 -41.95
N LYS A 441 21.73 -10.95 -41.82
CA LYS A 441 21.96 -9.51 -41.80
C LYS A 441 22.80 -9.06 -40.59
N TYR A 442 22.58 -9.67 -39.42
CA TYR A 442 23.27 -9.30 -38.16
C TYR A 442 24.52 -10.15 -37.90
N GLY A 443 24.84 -11.11 -38.76
CA GLY A 443 26.02 -11.97 -38.64
C GLY A 443 26.01 -12.85 -37.36
N ILE A 444 24.81 -13.23 -36.89
CA ILE A 444 24.62 -14.08 -35.71
C ILE A 444 24.99 -15.52 -36.11
N LYS A 445 25.90 -16.13 -35.34
CA LYS A 445 26.37 -17.52 -35.57
C LYS A 445 25.58 -18.53 -34.77
#